data_7d06d7227f9fcb6c8b526207fc41eb21
#
_entry.id   7d06d7227f9fcb6c8b526207fc41eb21
#
_cell.length_a   1.000
_cell.length_b   1.000
_cell.length_c   1.000
_cell.angle_alpha   90.00
_cell.angle_beta   90.00
_cell.angle_gamma   90.00
#
_symmetry.space_group_name_H-M   'P 1'
#
loop_
_entity.id
_entity.type
_entity.pdbx_description
1 polymer ?
#
loop_
_entity_poly.entity_id
_entity_poly.type
_entity_poly.pdbx_seq_one_letter_code
_entity_poly.pdbx_strand_id
1 'polypeptide(L)'
;MTALMQAVKSNNVEQVKKLIAQGVNINEPDASQDVPLIMAAYQGRTEIVRLLLDAGADVTAVDPGMKATALHAAAYAGHADAARLLVEHHIAIDQQGPYNGYTALHDAVWQNNVAVAEVLINAGARLDITSHSGETPLEFARSKKHTRIVELIERKLAEKR
;
A
#
# COMPACT_ATOMS: atom_id res chain seq x y z
N MET A 1 14.06 -3.23 -18.93
CA MET A 1 12.96 -3.77 -18.07
C MET A 1 13.23 -5.25 -17.85
N THR A 2 13.15 -5.70 -16.60
CA THR A 2 13.33 -7.13 -16.29
C THR A 2 12.13 -7.93 -16.80
N ALA A 3 12.35 -9.23 -17.01
CA ALA A 3 11.25 -10.13 -17.41
C ALA A 3 10.15 -10.15 -16.35
N LEU A 4 10.51 -10.14 -15.07
CA LEU A 4 9.54 -10.13 -13.99
C LEU A 4 8.70 -8.85 -14.00
N MET A 5 9.32 -7.68 -14.13
CA MET A 5 8.59 -6.42 -14.18
C MET A 5 7.63 -6.36 -15.38
N GLN A 6 8.07 -6.86 -16.53
CA GLN A 6 7.21 -6.93 -17.70
C GLN A 6 5.99 -7.81 -17.45
N ALA A 7 6.17 -8.96 -16.81
CA ALA A 7 5.08 -9.85 -16.44
C ALA A 7 4.13 -9.20 -15.43
N VAL A 8 4.67 -8.45 -14.47
CA VAL A 8 3.85 -7.69 -13.50
C VAL A 8 2.99 -6.66 -14.22
N LYS A 9 3.61 -5.83 -15.04
CA LYS A 9 2.90 -4.74 -15.73
C LYS A 9 1.81 -5.25 -16.68
N SER A 10 2.06 -6.40 -17.32
CA SER A 10 1.08 -7.01 -18.24
C SER A 10 0.07 -7.90 -17.52
N ASN A 11 0.17 -8.03 -16.21
CA ASN A 11 -0.66 -8.91 -15.39
C ASN A 11 -0.62 -10.37 -15.85
N ASN A 12 0.57 -10.82 -16.28
CA ASN A 12 0.77 -12.18 -16.72
C ASN A 12 1.10 -13.09 -15.55
N VAL A 13 0.07 -13.58 -14.89
CA VAL A 13 0.18 -14.38 -13.65
C VAL A 13 1.02 -15.65 -13.90
N GLU A 14 0.78 -16.35 -15.01
CA GLU A 14 1.48 -17.60 -15.30
C GLU A 14 2.97 -17.36 -15.51
N GLN A 15 3.34 -16.26 -16.17
CA GLN A 15 4.74 -15.92 -16.36
C GLN A 15 5.42 -15.54 -15.03
N VAL A 16 4.70 -14.85 -14.16
CA VAL A 16 5.22 -14.55 -12.81
C VAL A 16 5.51 -15.84 -12.06
N LYS A 17 4.57 -16.80 -12.08
CA LYS A 17 4.76 -18.10 -11.43
C LYS A 17 6.00 -18.81 -11.97
N LYS A 18 6.16 -18.81 -13.29
CA LYS A 18 7.28 -19.47 -13.97
C LYS A 18 8.61 -18.84 -13.56
N LEU A 19 8.68 -17.50 -13.56
CA LEU A 19 9.89 -16.78 -13.20
C LEU A 19 10.27 -17.02 -11.73
N ILE A 20 9.29 -17.02 -10.84
CA ILE A 20 9.52 -17.32 -9.42
C ILE A 20 10.07 -18.76 -9.29
N ALA A 21 9.49 -19.72 -10.00
CA ALA A 21 9.96 -21.11 -9.97
C ALA A 21 11.39 -21.26 -10.51
N GLN A 22 11.79 -20.38 -11.42
CA GLN A 22 13.16 -20.34 -11.97
C GLN A 22 14.16 -19.68 -11.04
N GLY A 23 13.71 -19.13 -9.90
CA GLY A 23 14.60 -18.55 -8.91
C GLY A 23 15.09 -17.14 -9.24
N VAL A 24 14.34 -16.36 -10.04
CA VAL A 24 14.72 -14.97 -10.32
C VAL A 24 14.72 -14.15 -9.03
N ASN A 25 15.50 -13.08 -9.00
CA ASN A 25 15.48 -12.16 -7.87
C ASN A 25 14.21 -11.32 -7.93
N ILE A 26 13.23 -11.67 -7.09
CA ILE A 26 11.91 -11.01 -7.10
C ILE A 26 11.95 -9.59 -6.56
N ASN A 27 13.04 -9.20 -5.91
CA ASN A 27 13.22 -7.85 -5.34
C ASN A 27 14.04 -6.94 -6.24
N GLU A 28 14.49 -7.43 -7.39
CA GLU A 28 15.35 -6.66 -8.28
C GLU A 28 14.58 -5.50 -8.91
N PRO A 29 15.04 -4.25 -8.69
CA PRO A 29 14.42 -3.12 -9.38
C PRO A 29 14.77 -3.13 -10.87
N ASP A 30 13.87 -2.56 -11.67
CA ASP A 30 14.12 -2.42 -13.10
C ASP A 30 15.01 -1.20 -13.40
N ALA A 31 15.20 -0.87 -14.68
CA ALA A 31 16.03 0.27 -15.09
C ALA A 31 15.50 1.61 -14.56
N SER A 32 14.21 1.70 -14.27
CA SER A 32 13.58 2.88 -13.67
C SER A 32 13.62 2.84 -12.15
N GLN A 33 14.27 1.84 -11.58
CA GLN A 33 14.35 1.58 -10.14
C GLN A 33 13.01 1.20 -9.52
N ASP A 34 12.04 0.78 -10.32
CA ASP A 34 10.75 0.29 -9.83
C ASP A 34 10.89 -1.14 -9.29
N VAL A 35 10.23 -1.39 -8.18
CA VAL A 35 10.27 -2.69 -7.48
C VAL A 35 9.01 -3.49 -7.84
N PRO A 36 9.14 -4.79 -8.17
CA PRO A 36 7.97 -5.59 -8.59
C PRO A 36 6.79 -5.55 -7.62
N LEU A 37 7.02 -5.70 -6.32
CA LEU A 37 5.94 -5.69 -5.34
C LEU A 37 5.20 -4.34 -5.32
N ILE A 38 5.94 -3.24 -5.36
CA ILE A 38 5.35 -1.90 -5.33
C ILE A 38 4.54 -1.66 -6.60
N MET A 39 5.08 -2.05 -7.76
CA MET A 39 4.36 -1.91 -9.02
C MET A 39 3.08 -2.74 -9.04
N ALA A 40 3.15 -3.98 -8.57
CA ALA A 40 1.97 -4.85 -8.50
C ALA A 40 0.90 -4.26 -7.58
N ALA A 41 1.30 -3.71 -6.43
CA ALA A 41 0.39 -3.05 -5.51
C ALA A 41 -0.23 -1.79 -6.12
N TYR A 42 0.58 -0.98 -6.77
CA TYR A 42 0.11 0.25 -7.42
C TYR A 42 -0.91 -0.04 -8.54
N GLN A 43 -0.67 -1.08 -9.31
CA GLN A 43 -1.54 -1.45 -10.42
C GLN A 43 -2.70 -2.36 -10.02
N GLY A 44 -2.76 -2.77 -8.75
CA GLY A 44 -3.83 -3.64 -8.26
C GLY A 44 -3.78 -5.07 -8.82
N ARG A 45 -2.57 -5.56 -9.13
CA ARG A 45 -2.37 -6.93 -9.60
C ARG A 45 -2.39 -7.88 -8.40
N THR A 46 -3.57 -8.09 -7.84
CA THR A 46 -3.76 -8.75 -6.54
C THR A 46 -3.13 -10.13 -6.49
N GLU A 47 -3.35 -10.96 -7.50
CA GLU A 47 -2.77 -12.31 -7.52
C GLU A 47 -1.24 -12.27 -7.60
N ILE A 48 -0.69 -11.32 -8.35
CA ILE A 48 0.75 -11.14 -8.43
C ILE A 48 1.31 -10.66 -7.09
N VAL A 49 0.62 -9.75 -6.41
CA VAL A 49 0.99 -9.34 -5.05
C VAL A 49 1.08 -10.57 -4.14
N ARG A 50 0.07 -11.43 -4.18
CA ARG A 50 0.06 -12.67 -3.39
C ARG A 50 1.26 -13.56 -3.72
N LEU A 51 1.52 -13.78 -5.01
CA LEU A 51 2.63 -14.64 -5.45
C LEU A 51 3.98 -14.10 -4.98
N LEU A 52 4.19 -12.80 -5.11
CA LEU A 52 5.43 -12.16 -4.68
C LEU A 52 5.61 -12.24 -3.17
N LEU A 53 4.55 -11.97 -2.41
CA LEU A 53 4.61 -12.05 -0.95
C LEU A 53 4.88 -13.49 -0.49
N ASP A 54 4.20 -14.47 -1.08
CA ASP A 54 4.42 -15.88 -0.74
C ASP A 54 5.83 -16.33 -1.08
N ALA A 55 6.46 -15.72 -2.07
CA ALA A 55 7.84 -16.01 -2.44
C ALA A 55 8.86 -15.22 -1.61
N GLY A 56 8.42 -14.45 -0.63
CA GLY A 56 9.31 -13.73 0.29
C GLY A 56 9.72 -12.34 -0.17
N ALA A 57 8.90 -11.65 -0.96
CA ALA A 57 9.20 -10.29 -1.40
C ALA A 57 9.46 -9.37 -0.20
N ASP A 58 10.42 -8.46 -0.35
CA ASP A 58 10.80 -7.49 0.69
C ASP A 58 9.73 -6.42 0.83
N VAL A 59 8.94 -6.50 1.92
CA VAL A 59 7.88 -5.52 2.19
C VAL A 59 8.42 -4.18 2.67
N THR A 60 9.70 -4.10 3.04
CA THR A 60 10.31 -2.84 3.50
C THR A 60 10.81 -1.95 2.35
N ALA A 61 10.79 -2.47 1.13
CA ALA A 61 11.26 -1.71 -0.04
C ALA A 61 10.41 -0.45 -0.25
N VAL A 62 11.06 0.61 -0.72
CA VAL A 62 10.40 1.87 -1.07
C VAL A 62 10.75 2.24 -2.50
N ASP A 63 9.86 2.95 -3.17
CA ASP A 63 10.15 3.45 -4.51
C ASP A 63 11.14 4.61 -4.44
N PRO A 64 11.95 4.83 -5.49
CA PRO A 64 12.99 5.87 -5.44
C PRO A 64 12.44 7.30 -5.48
N GLY A 65 11.26 7.49 -6.08
CA GLY A 65 10.67 8.84 -6.23
C GLY A 65 10.05 9.37 -4.96
N MET A 66 9.02 8.71 -4.47
CA MET A 66 8.25 9.15 -3.30
C MET A 66 8.70 8.50 -2.00
N LYS A 67 9.60 7.52 -2.07
CA LYS A 67 10.00 6.71 -0.90
C LYS A 67 8.79 6.04 -0.25
N ALA A 68 7.84 5.64 -1.10
CA ALA A 68 6.60 5.01 -0.67
C ALA A 68 6.75 3.50 -0.64
N THR A 69 6.12 2.86 0.35
CA THR A 69 6.06 1.39 0.42
C THR A 69 4.97 0.87 -0.51
N ALA A 70 4.91 -0.44 -0.66
CA ALA A 70 3.83 -1.08 -1.42
C ALA A 70 2.46 -0.75 -0.82
N LEU A 71 2.36 -0.60 0.50
CA LEU A 71 1.09 -0.25 1.14
C LEU A 71 0.64 1.17 0.80
N HIS A 72 1.56 2.13 0.79
CA HIS A 72 1.25 3.49 0.32
C HIS A 72 0.75 3.45 -1.12
N ALA A 73 1.40 2.66 -1.98
CA ALA A 73 1.02 2.55 -3.39
C ALA A 73 -0.40 1.99 -3.54
N ALA A 74 -0.73 0.93 -2.82
CA ALA A 74 -2.07 0.34 -2.85
C ALA A 74 -3.12 1.32 -2.32
N ALA A 75 -2.79 2.04 -1.24
CA ALA A 75 -3.72 3.00 -0.62
C ALA A 75 -3.98 4.19 -1.56
N TYR A 76 -2.93 4.72 -2.17
CA TYR A 76 -3.06 5.83 -3.09
C TYR A 76 -3.90 5.45 -4.32
N ALA A 77 -3.66 4.27 -4.87
CA ALA A 77 -4.34 3.80 -6.07
C ALA A 77 -5.71 3.18 -5.81
N GLY A 78 -6.06 2.90 -4.54
CA GLY A 78 -7.38 2.40 -4.19
C GLY A 78 -7.55 0.88 -4.28
N HIS A 79 -6.49 0.13 -4.11
CA HIS A 79 -6.52 -1.34 -4.25
C HIS A 79 -6.61 -2.02 -2.88
N ALA A 80 -7.84 -2.18 -2.40
CA ALA A 80 -8.12 -2.71 -1.05
C ALA A 80 -7.64 -4.15 -0.85
N ASP A 81 -7.80 -5.01 -1.86
CA ASP A 81 -7.37 -6.40 -1.74
C ASP A 81 -5.85 -6.52 -1.66
N ALA A 82 -5.12 -5.73 -2.44
CA ALA A 82 -3.67 -5.68 -2.35
C ALA A 82 -3.24 -5.16 -0.97
N ALA A 83 -3.89 -4.11 -0.47
CA ALA A 83 -3.60 -3.58 0.87
C ALA A 83 -3.81 -4.64 1.95
N ARG A 84 -4.89 -5.42 1.86
CA ARG A 84 -5.17 -6.49 2.82
C ARG A 84 -4.07 -7.54 2.83
N LEU A 85 -3.62 -7.98 1.65
CA LEU A 85 -2.53 -8.95 1.55
C LEU A 85 -1.24 -8.43 2.16
N LEU A 86 -0.90 -7.17 1.91
CA LEU A 86 0.30 -6.56 2.46
C LEU A 86 0.24 -6.50 3.99
N VAL A 87 -0.90 -6.14 4.54
CA VAL A 87 -1.10 -6.11 5.99
C VAL A 87 -0.98 -7.51 6.58
N GLU A 88 -1.55 -8.52 5.93
CA GLU A 88 -1.45 -9.91 6.37
C GLU A 88 0.01 -10.41 6.36
N HIS A 89 0.86 -9.84 5.52
CA HIS A 89 2.29 -10.18 5.48
C HIS A 89 3.14 -9.22 6.31
N HIS A 90 2.52 -8.55 7.28
CA HIS A 90 3.19 -7.77 8.32
C HIS A 90 3.97 -6.56 7.83
N ILE A 91 3.50 -5.92 6.76
CA ILE A 91 4.08 -4.65 6.33
C ILE A 91 3.89 -3.60 7.45
N ALA A 92 4.82 -2.64 7.55
CA ALA A 92 4.74 -1.57 8.54
C ALA A 92 3.57 -0.65 8.19
N ILE A 93 2.42 -0.89 8.83
CA ILE A 93 1.15 -0.23 8.49
C ILE A 93 1.17 1.27 8.75
N ASP A 94 1.97 1.72 9.72
CA ASP A 94 2.01 3.11 10.16
C ASP A 94 3.23 3.88 9.65
N GLN A 95 4.00 3.32 8.73
CA GLN A 95 5.19 3.99 8.18
C GLN A 95 4.79 5.29 7.48
N GLN A 96 5.54 6.35 7.78
CA GLN A 96 5.30 7.67 7.18
C GLN A 96 6.26 7.89 6.01
N GLY A 97 5.73 8.44 4.92
CA GLY A 97 6.56 8.87 3.80
C GLY A 97 7.40 10.10 4.21
N PRO A 98 8.64 10.24 3.70
CA PRO A 98 9.54 11.29 4.17
C PRO A 98 9.18 12.70 3.70
N TYR A 99 8.42 12.83 2.62
CA TYR A 99 8.14 14.15 2.04
C TYR A 99 6.94 14.86 2.66
N ASN A 100 5.86 14.12 2.92
CA ASN A 100 4.63 14.70 3.44
C ASN A 100 4.25 14.15 4.81
N GLY A 101 4.95 13.11 5.27
CA GLY A 101 4.64 12.46 6.54
C GLY A 101 3.39 11.60 6.50
N TYR A 102 2.91 11.26 5.32
CA TYR A 102 1.68 10.48 5.19
C TYR A 102 1.93 9.00 5.53
N THR A 103 1.00 8.45 6.31
CA THR A 103 0.84 7.00 6.41
C THR A 103 0.01 6.52 5.22
N ALA A 104 -0.11 5.21 5.04
CA ALA A 104 -1.00 4.68 4.02
C ALA A 104 -2.46 5.14 4.25
N LEU A 105 -2.87 5.30 5.51
CA LEU A 105 -4.21 5.80 5.83
C LEU A 105 -4.39 7.25 5.35
N HIS A 106 -3.38 8.11 5.51
CA HIS A 106 -3.44 9.47 4.93
C HIS A 106 -3.62 9.41 3.41
N ASP A 107 -2.90 8.52 2.72
CA ASP A 107 -3.03 8.37 1.26
C ASP A 107 -4.44 7.94 0.87
N ALA A 108 -5.03 7.01 1.62
CA ALA A 108 -6.41 6.57 1.38
C ALA A 108 -7.39 7.73 1.57
N VAL A 109 -7.17 8.55 2.59
CA VAL A 109 -8.00 9.75 2.84
C VAL A 109 -7.86 10.73 1.67
N TRP A 110 -6.62 11.00 1.25
CA TRP A 110 -6.36 11.96 0.18
C TRP A 110 -7.15 11.62 -1.08
N GLN A 111 -7.16 10.35 -1.46
CA GLN A 111 -7.85 9.91 -2.67
C GLN A 111 -9.29 9.45 -2.41
N ASN A 112 -9.78 9.61 -1.18
CA ASN A 112 -11.11 9.17 -0.77
C ASN A 112 -11.35 7.67 -1.07
N ASN A 113 -10.33 6.87 -0.84
CA ASN A 113 -10.39 5.42 -1.07
C ASN A 113 -10.98 4.73 0.17
N VAL A 114 -12.31 4.72 0.25
CA VAL A 114 -13.05 4.26 1.43
C VAL A 114 -12.73 2.80 1.77
N ALA A 115 -12.71 1.92 0.77
CA ALA A 115 -12.44 0.49 1.01
C ALA A 115 -11.05 0.25 1.59
N VAL A 116 -10.04 0.98 1.10
CA VAL A 116 -8.68 0.88 1.64
C VAL A 116 -8.65 1.42 3.07
N ALA A 117 -9.28 2.58 3.31
CA ALA A 117 -9.34 3.15 4.66
C ALA A 117 -9.95 2.16 5.63
N GLU A 118 -11.02 1.47 5.23
CA GLU A 118 -11.66 0.46 6.05
C GLU A 118 -10.71 -0.71 6.36
N VAL A 119 -9.99 -1.20 5.37
CA VAL A 119 -8.99 -2.27 5.57
C VAL A 119 -7.95 -1.85 6.59
N LEU A 120 -7.40 -0.63 6.44
CA LEU A 120 -6.33 -0.14 7.31
C LEU A 120 -6.84 0.09 8.73
N ILE A 121 -8.00 0.70 8.88
CA ILE A 121 -8.60 0.97 10.21
C ILE A 121 -8.89 -0.35 10.92
N ASN A 122 -9.47 -1.32 10.23
CA ASN A 122 -9.78 -2.62 10.81
C ASN A 122 -8.53 -3.43 11.15
N ALA A 123 -7.43 -3.17 10.45
CA ALA A 123 -6.15 -3.82 10.72
C ALA A 123 -5.36 -3.18 11.86
N GLY A 124 -5.89 -2.11 12.46
CA GLY A 124 -5.27 -1.47 13.60
C GLY A 124 -4.34 -0.31 13.29
N ALA A 125 -4.47 0.31 12.12
CA ALA A 125 -3.69 1.50 11.79
C ALA A 125 -3.87 2.56 12.88
N ARG A 126 -2.78 3.21 13.27
CA ARG A 126 -2.85 4.28 14.27
C ARG A 126 -3.60 5.48 13.69
N LEU A 127 -4.45 6.06 14.52
CA LEU A 127 -5.29 7.18 14.12
C LEU A 127 -4.75 8.53 14.60
N ASP A 128 -3.66 8.51 15.37
CA ASP A 128 -3.07 9.69 16.02
C ASP A 128 -1.79 10.19 15.36
N ILE A 129 -1.35 9.58 14.28
CA ILE A 129 -0.13 10.01 13.59
C ILE A 129 -0.44 11.24 12.75
N THR A 130 0.37 12.29 12.91
CA THR A 130 0.19 13.52 12.14
C THR A 130 1.12 13.54 10.93
N SER A 131 0.61 14.10 9.84
CA SER A 131 1.42 14.40 8.66
C SER A 131 2.35 15.58 8.95
N HIS A 132 3.22 15.94 8.00
CA HIS A 132 4.11 17.08 8.17
C HIS A 132 3.36 18.42 8.27
N SER A 133 2.11 18.48 7.79
CA SER A 133 1.25 19.64 8.00
C SER A 133 0.48 19.61 9.32
N GLY A 134 0.72 18.58 10.14
CA GLY A 134 0.14 18.50 11.49
C GLY A 134 -1.23 17.87 11.56
N GLU A 135 -1.70 17.23 10.50
CA GLU A 135 -3.04 16.63 10.48
C GLU A 135 -3.01 15.13 10.75
N THR A 136 -3.90 14.67 11.65
CA THR A 136 -4.22 13.25 11.77
C THR A 136 -5.07 12.82 10.56
N PRO A 137 -5.21 11.51 10.31
CA PRO A 137 -6.12 11.06 9.25
C PRO A 137 -7.55 11.61 9.40
N LEU A 138 -8.06 11.71 10.63
CA LEU A 138 -9.39 12.26 10.88
C LEU A 138 -9.49 13.73 10.50
N GLU A 139 -8.53 14.54 10.97
CA GLU A 139 -8.49 15.97 10.64
C GLU A 139 -8.39 16.19 9.14
N PHE A 140 -7.55 15.39 8.47
CA PHE A 140 -7.39 15.44 7.02
C PHE A 140 -8.70 15.07 6.31
N ALA A 141 -9.37 14.01 6.76
CA ALA A 141 -10.65 13.58 6.18
C ALA A 141 -11.72 14.67 6.35
N ARG A 142 -11.75 15.33 7.51
CA ARG A 142 -12.69 16.44 7.76
C ARG A 142 -12.40 17.62 6.84
N SER A 143 -11.13 17.98 6.68
CA SER A 143 -10.74 19.10 5.82
C SER A 143 -11.09 18.87 4.34
N LYS A 144 -11.05 17.60 3.92
CA LYS A 144 -11.40 17.19 2.56
C LYS A 144 -12.89 16.90 2.40
N LYS A 145 -13.64 16.90 3.49
CA LYS A 145 -15.08 16.59 3.50
C LYS A 145 -15.38 15.16 3.02
N HIS A 146 -14.48 14.24 3.30
CA HIS A 146 -14.66 12.82 2.98
C HIS A 146 -15.45 12.13 4.09
N THR A 147 -16.76 12.36 4.09
CA THR A 147 -17.68 12.04 5.18
C THR A 147 -17.65 10.55 5.58
N ARG A 148 -17.59 9.66 4.61
CA ARG A 148 -17.60 8.23 4.91
C ARG A 148 -16.36 7.80 5.69
N ILE A 149 -15.20 8.33 5.32
CA ILE A 149 -13.96 8.03 6.03
C ILE A 149 -13.99 8.65 7.42
N VAL A 150 -14.51 9.88 7.53
CA VAL A 150 -14.72 10.52 8.86
C VAL A 150 -15.52 9.60 9.76
N GLU A 151 -16.65 9.09 9.27
CA GLU A 151 -17.50 8.18 10.04
C GLU A 151 -16.77 6.91 10.47
N LEU A 152 -15.99 6.32 9.58
CA LEU A 152 -15.23 5.10 9.88
C LEU A 152 -14.21 5.35 11.00
N ILE A 153 -13.48 6.45 10.93
CA ILE A 153 -12.47 6.79 11.93
C ILE A 153 -13.15 7.11 13.28
N GLU A 154 -14.20 7.91 13.26
CA GLU A 154 -14.92 8.27 14.48
C GLU A 154 -15.50 7.05 15.17
N ARG A 155 -16.06 6.11 14.41
CA ARG A 155 -16.59 4.86 14.97
C ARG A 155 -15.48 4.06 15.65
N LYS A 156 -14.31 3.97 15.01
CA LYS A 156 -13.18 3.23 15.57
C LYS A 156 -12.67 3.89 16.86
N LEU A 157 -12.61 5.22 16.89
CA LEU A 157 -12.21 5.97 18.09
C LEU A 157 -13.20 5.73 19.23
N ALA A 158 -14.49 5.67 18.94
CA ALA A 158 -15.51 5.41 19.95
C ALA A 158 -15.37 4.01 20.56
N GLU A 159 -14.98 3.01 19.77
CA GLU A 159 -14.76 1.64 20.25
C GLU A 159 -13.59 1.55 21.24
N LYS A 160 -12.63 2.47 21.18
CA LYS A 160 -11.42 2.45 22.02
C LYS A 160 -11.62 3.12 23.37
N ARG A 161 -12.78 3.69 23.62
CA ARG A 161 -13.09 4.36 24.90
C ARG A 161 -13.53 3.37 25.97
#